data_f9decbc5175f1231aa8ceb877ae331b2
#
_entry.id   f9decbc5175f1231aa8ceb877ae331b2
#
_cell.length_a   1.000
_cell.length_b   1.000
_cell.length_c   1.000
_cell.angle_alpha   90.00
_cell.angle_beta   90.00
_cell.angle_gamma   90.00
#
_symmetry.space_group_name_H-M   'P 1'
#
loop_
_entity.id
_entity.type
_entity.pdbx_description
1 polymer ?
#
loop_
_entity_poly.entity_id
_entity_poly.type
_entity_poly.pdbx_seq_one_letter_code
_entity_poly.pdbx_strand_id
1 'polypeptide(L)'
;MKRLLFTMFALLCISVAFTDAKPKKEKVTIKVGSYNLMTSDSRVKHIDKTPGMSHQRYWGNSAEAVAAMISDLDCDIIGLQEVCDSIWGVKGDRGVRQLMEKAGNEQYKWVLYPNSKSGKISYDVAIGYKSDVFTELESGIYWLAGVLDRSAVISDVYKGCNRPCVWAKLQHNQTGKILYFFSVHFVVPSISKEGNAFNAENCVVHAQELIGSKKIPSIIVGDFNAAKGAPGYDTVVNTGRWYDAYDALKEEGVLSSEETGWGTCNDKTEAKWSYWRPDHITLDGNLVPISFQTVRTKYPTADGTMHYPSDHFPIVAELRF
;
A
#
# COMPACT_ATOMS: atom_id res chain seq x y z
N MET A 1 -43.55 38.72 -75.16
CA MET A 1 -43.91 38.72 -73.73
C MET A 1 -43.29 37.47 -73.04
N LYS A 2 -42.19 37.62 -72.34
CA LYS A 2 -41.48 36.52 -71.68
C LYS A 2 -41.84 36.59 -70.18
N ARG A 3 -42.44 35.53 -69.63
CA ARG A 3 -42.73 35.42 -68.20
C ARG A 3 -41.50 34.84 -67.52
N LEU A 4 -40.96 35.59 -66.55
CA LEU A 4 -39.91 35.18 -65.66
C LEU A 4 -40.54 34.45 -64.48
N LEU A 5 -40.19 33.15 -64.30
CA LEU A 5 -40.49 32.38 -63.06
C LEU A 5 -39.38 32.61 -62.04
N PHE A 6 -39.72 33.17 -60.90
CA PHE A 6 -38.84 33.25 -59.76
C PHE A 6 -39.08 32.04 -58.87
N THR A 7 -38.08 31.17 -58.78
CA THR A 7 -38.07 30.03 -57.87
C THR A 7 -37.38 30.47 -56.59
N MET A 8 -38.14 30.62 -55.50
CA MET A 8 -37.59 30.83 -54.17
C MET A 8 -37.01 29.51 -53.62
N PHE A 9 -35.70 29.45 -53.39
CA PHE A 9 -35.05 28.41 -52.59
C PHE A 9 -35.14 28.79 -51.13
N ALA A 10 -35.92 28.09 -50.31
CA ALA A 10 -35.91 28.20 -48.88
C ALA A 10 -34.72 27.39 -48.32
N LEU A 11 -33.69 28.06 -47.81
CA LEU A 11 -32.62 27.42 -47.05
C LEU A 11 -33.13 27.07 -45.65
N LEU A 12 -33.32 25.76 -45.41
CA LEU A 12 -33.62 25.26 -44.07
C LEU A 12 -32.30 25.13 -43.29
N CYS A 13 -31.99 26.10 -42.43
CA CYS A 13 -30.90 26.00 -41.48
C CYS A 13 -31.31 25.04 -40.36
N ILE A 14 -30.84 23.77 -40.40
CA ILE A 14 -30.90 22.85 -39.26
C ILE A 14 -29.78 23.21 -38.32
N SER A 15 -30.10 23.94 -37.26
CA SER A 15 -29.20 24.14 -36.10
C SER A 15 -29.13 22.83 -35.31
N VAL A 16 -28.07 22.07 -35.54
CA VAL A 16 -27.73 20.96 -34.63
C VAL A 16 -27.20 21.55 -33.33
N ALA A 17 -28.02 21.56 -32.31
CA ALA A 17 -27.58 21.88 -30.96
C ALA A 17 -26.69 20.74 -30.47
N PHE A 18 -25.36 20.94 -30.49
CA PHE A 18 -24.45 20.10 -29.76
C PHE A 18 -24.70 20.38 -28.29
N THR A 19 -25.40 19.49 -27.61
CA THR A 19 -25.41 19.48 -26.16
C THR A 19 -24.04 18.96 -25.73
N ASP A 20 -23.18 19.88 -25.28
CA ASP A 20 -21.97 19.55 -24.51
C ASP A 20 -22.39 18.88 -23.18
N ALA A 21 -22.80 17.65 -23.25
CA ALA A 21 -22.88 16.81 -22.07
C ALA A 21 -21.44 16.61 -21.58
N LYS A 22 -21.03 17.34 -20.53
CA LYS A 22 -19.74 17.06 -19.84
C LYS A 22 -19.68 15.55 -19.62
N PRO A 23 -18.61 14.86 -20.04
CA PRO A 23 -18.51 13.44 -19.84
C PRO A 23 -18.68 13.16 -18.35
N LYS A 24 -19.65 12.31 -18.02
CA LYS A 24 -19.87 11.86 -16.65
C LYS A 24 -18.55 11.25 -16.21
N LYS A 25 -17.88 11.84 -15.19
CA LYS A 25 -16.60 11.32 -14.68
C LYS A 25 -16.81 9.85 -14.34
N GLU A 26 -16.20 8.99 -15.11
CA GLU A 26 -16.31 7.55 -14.94
C GLU A 26 -15.76 7.18 -13.57
N LYS A 27 -16.56 6.47 -12.78
CA LYS A 27 -16.11 5.91 -11.51
C LYS A 27 -15.33 4.65 -11.84
N VAL A 28 -14.08 4.60 -11.42
CA VAL A 28 -13.22 3.44 -11.61
C VAL A 28 -13.00 2.75 -10.27
N THR A 29 -12.83 1.45 -10.31
CA THR A 29 -12.44 0.64 -9.15
C THR A 29 -10.94 0.37 -9.26
N ILE A 30 -10.21 0.54 -8.15
CA ILE A 30 -8.81 0.18 -8.02
C ILE A 30 -8.66 -0.81 -6.86
N LYS A 31 -7.72 -1.74 -7.00
CA LYS A 31 -7.40 -2.74 -5.98
C LYS A 31 -6.12 -2.35 -5.27
N VAL A 32 -6.22 -2.13 -3.98
CA VAL A 32 -5.15 -1.62 -3.10
C VAL A 32 -4.75 -2.67 -2.10
N GLY A 33 -3.44 -2.85 -1.88
CA GLY A 33 -2.93 -3.81 -0.90
C GLY A 33 -1.95 -3.21 0.10
N SER A 34 -1.78 -3.92 1.22
CA SER A 34 -0.67 -3.75 2.17
C SER A 34 -0.17 -5.09 2.63
N TYR A 35 1.15 -5.28 2.70
CA TYR A 35 1.74 -6.54 3.12
C TYR A 35 3.09 -6.35 3.81
N ASN A 36 3.16 -6.71 5.10
CA ASN A 36 4.41 -6.84 5.82
C ASN A 36 5.05 -8.19 5.46
N LEU A 37 6.26 -8.16 4.89
CA LEU A 37 6.94 -9.34 4.32
C LEU A 37 7.69 -10.17 5.36
N MET A 38 7.79 -9.68 6.61
CA MET A 38 8.60 -10.32 7.64
C MET A 38 10.00 -10.65 7.14
N THR A 39 10.78 -9.66 6.77
CA THR A 39 12.09 -9.95 6.24
C THR A 39 13.07 -10.46 7.27
N SER A 40 13.88 -11.35 6.79
CA SER A 40 15.02 -11.83 7.52
C SER A 40 16.18 -10.85 7.36
N ASP A 41 16.49 -10.12 8.38
CA ASP A 41 17.84 -9.57 8.53
C ASP A 41 18.81 -10.62 9.11
N SER A 42 20.01 -10.17 9.50
CA SER A 42 21.02 -11.02 10.13
C SER A 42 20.54 -11.78 11.39
N ARG A 43 19.40 -11.45 11.97
CA ARG A 43 18.78 -12.14 13.10
C ARG A 43 18.21 -13.50 12.72
N VAL A 44 17.99 -13.76 11.46
CA VAL A 44 17.52 -15.05 10.94
C VAL A 44 18.45 -16.20 11.31
N LYS A 45 19.75 -15.98 11.37
CA LYS A 45 20.70 -17.03 11.83
C LYS A 45 20.41 -17.52 13.24
N HIS A 46 19.75 -16.72 14.08
CA HIS A 46 19.35 -17.10 15.43
C HIS A 46 18.00 -17.81 15.45
N ILE A 47 17.11 -17.51 14.51
CA ILE A 47 15.77 -18.08 14.42
C ILE A 47 15.85 -19.56 14.01
N ASP A 48 16.79 -19.92 13.13
CA ASP A 48 17.01 -21.29 12.64
C ASP A 48 17.34 -22.31 13.74
N LYS A 49 17.82 -21.87 14.87
CA LYS A 49 18.19 -22.72 16.00
C LYS A 49 17.11 -22.83 17.05
N THR A 50 15.99 -22.15 16.89
CA THR A 50 14.91 -22.15 17.89
C THR A 50 13.97 -23.32 17.60
N PRO A 51 13.85 -24.33 18.50
CA PRO A 51 12.93 -25.44 18.33
C PRO A 51 11.49 -24.94 18.11
N GLY A 52 10.81 -25.46 17.08
CA GLY A 52 9.44 -25.09 16.73
C GLY A 52 9.29 -23.84 15.88
N MET A 53 10.37 -23.15 15.54
CA MET A 53 10.34 -22.11 14.53
C MET A 53 10.40 -22.74 13.15
N SER A 54 9.34 -22.59 12.39
CA SER A 54 9.30 -23.05 11.01
C SER A 54 10.30 -22.27 10.14
N HIS A 55 10.85 -22.95 9.12
CA HIS A 55 11.73 -22.36 8.10
C HIS A 55 11.10 -21.20 7.32
N GLN A 56 9.82 -20.91 7.53
CA GLN A 56 9.06 -19.81 6.94
C GLN A 56 9.70 -18.46 7.10
N ARG A 57 10.47 -18.27 8.16
CA ARG A 57 11.10 -16.98 8.49
C ARG A 57 12.35 -16.68 7.69
N TYR A 58 12.78 -17.60 6.87
CA TYR A 58 13.88 -17.38 5.96
C TYR A 58 13.39 -16.79 4.68
N TRP A 59 13.89 -15.62 4.34
CA TRP A 59 13.66 -15.11 3.00
C TRP A 59 14.03 -16.16 1.94
N GLY A 60 15.15 -16.84 2.14
CA GLY A 60 15.58 -17.93 1.28
C GLY A 60 14.56 -19.05 1.06
N ASN A 61 13.71 -19.32 2.04
CA ASN A 61 12.65 -20.33 1.95
C ASN A 61 11.29 -19.76 1.58
N SER A 62 11.09 -18.45 1.78
CA SER A 62 9.79 -17.79 1.59
C SER A 62 9.74 -16.84 0.41
N ALA A 63 10.87 -16.55 -0.24
CA ALA A 63 10.94 -15.54 -1.29
C ALA A 63 9.98 -15.82 -2.45
N GLU A 64 9.98 -17.05 -2.95
CA GLU A 64 9.10 -17.48 -4.03
C GLU A 64 7.63 -17.46 -3.58
N ALA A 65 7.36 -17.85 -2.34
CA ALA A 65 6.01 -17.83 -1.77
C ALA A 65 5.49 -16.40 -1.58
N VAL A 66 6.36 -15.47 -1.14
CA VAL A 66 6.00 -14.04 -1.05
C VAL A 66 5.74 -13.46 -2.43
N ALA A 67 6.58 -13.76 -3.42
CA ALA A 67 6.37 -13.30 -4.79
C ALA A 67 5.07 -13.87 -5.40
N ALA A 68 4.79 -15.16 -5.17
CA ALA A 68 3.53 -15.78 -5.59
C ALA A 68 2.33 -15.12 -4.91
N MET A 69 2.40 -14.85 -3.60
CA MET A 69 1.35 -14.12 -2.87
C MET A 69 1.11 -12.75 -3.50
N ILE A 70 2.15 -11.95 -3.73
CA ILE A 70 1.99 -10.62 -4.33
C ILE A 70 1.38 -10.72 -5.74
N SER A 71 1.80 -11.71 -6.54
CA SER A 71 1.22 -11.98 -7.86
C SER A 71 -0.27 -12.30 -7.77
N ASP A 72 -0.66 -13.20 -6.86
CA ASP A 72 -2.05 -13.65 -6.71
C ASP A 72 -2.95 -12.58 -6.10
N LEU A 73 -2.39 -11.69 -5.26
CA LEU A 73 -3.12 -10.51 -4.80
C LEU A 73 -3.54 -9.63 -5.96
N ASP A 74 -2.75 -9.57 -7.02
CA ASP A 74 -3.04 -8.82 -8.24
C ASP A 74 -3.52 -7.38 -7.99
N CYS A 75 -2.88 -6.71 -7.03
CA CYS A 75 -3.22 -5.34 -6.65
C CYS A 75 -2.79 -4.35 -7.74
N ASP A 76 -3.58 -3.32 -8.00
CA ASP A 76 -3.18 -2.21 -8.88
C ASP A 76 -2.09 -1.36 -8.24
N ILE A 77 -2.12 -1.27 -6.90
CA ILE A 77 -1.09 -0.64 -6.08
C ILE A 77 -0.99 -1.36 -4.72
N ILE A 78 0.23 -1.56 -4.23
CA ILE A 78 0.50 -2.25 -2.97
C ILE A 78 1.64 -1.57 -2.19
N GLY A 79 1.46 -1.40 -0.88
CA GLY A 79 2.51 -1.03 0.06
C GLY A 79 3.13 -2.27 0.69
N LEU A 80 4.45 -2.31 0.73
CA LEU A 80 5.21 -3.40 1.35
C LEU A 80 5.97 -2.88 2.56
N GLN A 81 6.06 -3.68 3.63
CA GLN A 81 6.81 -3.37 4.83
C GLN A 81 7.83 -4.47 5.12
N GLU A 82 8.83 -4.18 5.93
CA GLU A 82 9.98 -5.04 6.22
C GLU A 82 10.75 -5.47 4.96
N VAL A 83 10.85 -4.60 4.01
CA VAL A 83 11.65 -4.79 2.79
C VAL A 83 13.12 -4.57 3.12
N CYS A 84 14.00 -5.53 2.84
CA CYS A 84 15.43 -5.40 3.06
C CYS A 84 16.27 -5.69 1.80
N ASP A 85 17.58 -5.44 1.88
CA ASP A 85 18.51 -5.55 0.75
C ASP A 85 18.49 -6.90 0.04
N SER A 86 18.37 -7.98 0.82
CA SER A 86 18.33 -9.34 0.29
C SER A 86 17.05 -9.61 -0.50
N ILE A 87 16.02 -8.84 -0.28
CA ILE A 87 14.72 -8.94 -0.95
C ILE A 87 14.74 -8.27 -2.31
N TRP A 88 15.45 -7.14 -2.42
CA TRP A 88 15.48 -6.35 -3.66
C TRP A 88 16.66 -6.69 -4.57
N GLY A 89 17.34 -7.82 -4.30
CA GLY A 89 18.36 -8.34 -5.18
C GLY A 89 19.62 -7.51 -5.30
N VAL A 90 19.92 -6.66 -4.34
CA VAL A 90 21.15 -5.90 -4.32
C VAL A 90 22.38 -6.83 -4.18
N LYS A 91 22.18 -8.03 -3.67
CA LYS A 91 23.21 -9.08 -3.54
C LYS A 91 22.79 -10.44 -4.09
N GLY A 92 21.89 -10.49 -5.06
CA GLY A 92 21.46 -11.75 -5.63
C GLY A 92 20.23 -11.61 -6.54
N ASP A 93 19.84 -12.69 -7.15
CA ASP A 93 18.74 -12.77 -8.11
C ASP A 93 17.42 -13.24 -7.48
N ARG A 94 17.30 -13.20 -6.15
CA ARG A 94 16.16 -13.73 -5.37
C ARG A 94 15.32 -12.62 -4.70
N GLY A 95 15.47 -11.37 -5.10
CA GLY A 95 14.62 -10.31 -4.60
C GLY A 95 13.19 -10.42 -5.10
N VAL A 96 12.21 -9.87 -4.37
CA VAL A 96 10.78 -9.89 -4.78
C VAL A 96 10.62 -9.37 -6.19
N ARG A 97 11.25 -8.26 -6.53
CA ARG A 97 11.19 -7.69 -7.87
C ARG A 97 11.61 -8.69 -8.95
N GLN A 98 12.77 -9.32 -8.78
CA GLN A 98 13.28 -10.28 -9.76
C GLN A 98 12.42 -11.54 -9.85
N LEU A 99 11.86 -11.99 -8.73
CA LEU A 99 10.93 -13.11 -8.72
C LEU A 99 9.60 -12.75 -9.41
N MET A 100 9.11 -11.54 -9.23
CA MET A 100 7.93 -11.01 -9.92
C MET A 100 8.18 -10.93 -11.44
N GLU A 101 9.33 -10.39 -11.85
CA GLU A 101 9.75 -10.33 -13.25
C GLU A 101 9.86 -11.74 -13.87
N LYS A 102 10.51 -12.69 -13.17
CA LYS A 102 10.59 -14.09 -13.60
C LYS A 102 9.22 -14.79 -13.73
N ALA A 103 8.25 -14.39 -12.90
CA ALA A 103 6.88 -14.89 -12.94
C ALA A 103 6.01 -14.21 -14.01
N GLY A 104 6.56 -13.32 -14.84
CA GLY A 104 5.83 -12.60 -15.89
C GLY A 104 5.06 -11.37 -15.39
N ASN A 105 5.36 -10.89 -14.20
CA ASN A 105 4.72 -9.69 -13.61
C ASN A 105 5.55 -8.42 -13.86
N GLU A 106 6.05 -8.25 -15.08
CA GLU A 106 6.86 -7.09 -15.47
C GLU A 106 6.10 -5.76 -15.46
N GLN A 107 4.77 -5.82 -15.42
CA GLN A 107 3.89 -4.64 -15.30
C GLN A 107 4.07 -3.90 -13.99
N TYR A 108 4.59 -4.55 -12.95
CA TYR A 108 4.86 -3.87 -11.69
C TYR A 108 6.09 -2.98 -11.78
N LYS A 109 5.91 -1.71 -11.41
CA LYS A 109 6.98 -0.76 -11.13
C LYS A 109 7.09 -0.56 -9.62
N TRP A 110 8.31 -0.24 -9.17
CA TRP A 110 8.62 -0.20 -7.76
C TRP A 110 9.20 1.14 -7.36
N VAL A 111 8.60 1.76 -6.34
CA VAL A 111 9.12 2.95 -5.67
C VAL A 111 9.77 2.50 -4.37
N LEU A 112 11.08 2.68 -4.28
CA LEU A 112 11.88 2.30 -3.13
C LEU A 112 13.09 3.23 -2.99
N TYR A 113 13.45 3.53 -1.76
CA TYR A 113 14.55 4.43 -1.45
C TYR A 113 15.43 3.83 -0.37
N PRO A 114 16.77 3.90 -0.52
CA PRO A 114 17.67 3.48 0.55
C PRO A 114 17.49 4.38 1.76
N ASN A 115 17.36 3.78 2.95
CA ASN A 115 17.17 4.49 4.20
C ASN A 115 18.50 4.71 5.00
N SER A 116 19.67 4.51 4.39
CA SER A 116 20.97 4.62 5.04
C SER A 116 21.99 5.38 4.21
N LYS A 117 22.70 6.32 4.85
CA LYS A 117 23.88 6.99 4.27
C LYS A 117 25.12 6.09 4.20
N SER A 118 25.13 4.95 4.86
CA SER A 118 26.32 4.08 4.97
C SER A 118 26.56 3.17 3.76
N GLY A 119 25.79 3.31 2.71
CA GLY A 119 25.82 2.41 1.54
C GLY A 119 25.30 1.01 1.83
N LYS A 120 24.86 0.72 3.05
CA LYS A 120 24.04 -0.45 3.38
C LYS A 120 22.61 -0.07 3.09
N ILE A 121 22.11 -0.58 2.01
CA ILE A 121 20.73 -0.35 1.59
C ILE A 121 19.84 -1.19 2.49
N SER A 122 19.12 -0.54 3.37
CA SER A 122 18.05 -1.15 4.14
C SER A 122 16.77 -0.44 3.73
N TYR A 123 15.89 -1.15 3.06
CA TYR A 123 14.56 -0.67 2.75
C TYR A 123 13.64 -1.19 3.84
N ASP A 124 12.91 -0.31 4.51
CA ASP A 124 11.90 -0.75 5.45
C ASP A 124 10.54 -0.86 4.74
N VAL A 125 10.27 0.06 3.83
CA VAL A 125 9.00 0.12 3.09
C VAL A 125 9.23 0.37 1.59
N ALA A 126 8.28 -0.11 0.78
CA ALA A 126 8.27 0.11 -0.67
C ALA A 126 6.83 0.24 -1.18
N ILE A 127 6.67 0.69 -2.42
CA ILE A 127 5.40 0.73 -3.14
C ILE A 127 5.59 -0.02 -4.46
N GLY A 128 4.67 -0.94 -4.77
CA GLY A 128 4.53 -1.54 -6.09
C GLY A 128 3.25 -1.04 -6.75
N TYR A 129 3.30 -0.72 -8.03
CA TYR A 129 2.12 -0.35 -8.80
C TYR A 129 2.19 -0.91 -10.22
N LYS A 130 1.02 -1.23 -10.80
CA LYS A 130 0.93 -1.68 -12.18
C LYS A 130 1.07 -0.50 -13.14
N SER A 131 2.01 -0.57 -14.07
CA SER A 131 2.30 0.52 -15.02
C SER A 131 1.26 0.66 -16.14
N ASP A 132 0.44 -0.34 -16.37
CA ASP A 132 -0.72 -0.27 -17.25
C ASP A 132 -1.92 0.44 -16.59
N VAL A 133 -1.99 0.44 -15.25
CA VAL A 133 -3.03 1.13 -14.48
C VAL A 133 -2.60 2.54 -14.07
N PHE A 134 -1.35 2.73 -13.68
CA PHE A 134 -0.83 4.00 -13.14
C PHE A 134 0.43 4.48 -13.84
N THR A 135 0.54 5.80 -13.97
CA THR A 135 1.77 6.52 -14.30
C THR A 135 2.27 7.27 -13.07
N GLU A 136 3.51 7.06 -12.68
CA GLU A 136 4.17 7.82 -11.61
C GLU A 136 4.48 9.24 -12.10
N LEU A 137 3.98 10.22 -11.37
CA LEU A 137 4.25 11.64 -11.61
C LEU A 137 5.37 12.16 -10.72
N GLU A 138 5.42 11.67 -9.49
CA GLU A 138 6.40 12.06 -8.48
C GLU A 138 6.45 10.99 -7.40
N SER A 139 7.61 10.78 -6.80
CA SER A 139 7.75 9.90 -5.65
C SER A 139 8.87 10.38 -4.73
N GLY A 140 8.91 9.86 -3.51
CA GLY A 140 9.92 10.23 -2.56
C GLY A 140 9.85 9.47 -1.25
N ILE A 141 10.70 9.89 -0.33
CA ILE A 141 10.82 9.36 1.02
C ILE A 141 10.88 10.52 2.01
N TYR A 142 10.31 10.34 3.19
CA TYR A 142 10.55 11.20 4.35
C TYR A 142 10.64 10.35 5.63
N TRP A 143 11.19 10.94 6.69
CA TRP A 143 11.38 10.25 7.95
C TRP A 143 10.22 10.50 8.91
N LEU A 144 9.71 9.45 9.52
CA LEU A 144 8.67 9.49 10.55
C LEU A 144 9.22 9.94 11.92
N ALA A 145 10.41 10.48 11.94
CA ALA A 145 11.14 10.94 13.13
C ALA A 145 11.17 12.46 13.24
N GLY A 146 10.28 13.18 12.57
CA GLY A 146 10.07 14.62 12.76
C GLY A 146 10.99 15.54 11.98
N VAL A 147 11.76 15.03 11.02
CA VAL A 147 12.61 15.86 10.16
C VAL A 147 12.19 15.75 8.72
N LEU A 148 11.86 16.90 8.13
CA LEU A 148 11.47 17.02 6.71
C LEU A 148 12.63 16.84 5.73
N ASP A 149 13.88 16.86 6.18
CA ASP A 149 15.01 16.61 5.30
C ASP A 149 15.00 15.15 4.85
N ARG A 150 14.45 14.95 3.67
CA ARG A 150 14.29 13.66 3.00
C ARG A 150 15.63 12.98 2.69
N SER A 151 16.74 13.72 2.73
CA SER A 151 18.08 13.22 2.44
C SER A 151 18.85 12.79 3.68
N ALA A 152 18.42 13.19 4.87
CA ALA A 152 19.14 12.97 6.11
C ALA A 152 18.65 11.71 6.83
N VAL A 153 19.55 10.80 7.17
CA VAL A 153 19.31 9.83 8.24
C VAL A 153 19.48 10.58 9.55
N ILE A 154 18.41 10.70 10.30
CA ILE A 154 18.41 11.39 11.59
C ILE A 154 18.59 10.41 12.74
N SER A 155 19.08 10.93 13.87
CA SER A 155 19.09 10.18 15.13
C SER A 155 17.65 9.92 15.58
N ASP A 156 17.41 8.75 16.19
CA ASP A 156 16.13 8.46 16.82
C ASP A 156 15.80 9.49 17.91
N VAL A 157 14.67 10.16 17.80
CA VAL A 157 14.10 10.98 18.88
C VAL A 157 13.60 10.06 20.00
N TYR A 158 12.93 8.98 19.59
CA TYR A 158 12.56 7.86 20.44
C TYR A 158 13.21 6.60 19.88
N LYS A 159 13.53 5.65 20.76
CA LYS A 159 14.16 4.40 20.35
C LYS A 159 13.37 3.70 19.24
N GLY A 160 14.02 3.47 18.10
CA GLY A 160 13.45 2.79 16.94
C GLY A 160 12.47 3.61 16.11
N CYS A 161 12.26 4.89 16.38
CA CYS A 161 11.32 5.74 15.66
C CYS A 161 11.85 6.29 14.33
N ASN A 162 13.13 6.06 14.02
CA ASN A 162 13.72 6.45 12.75
C ASN A 162 13.24 5.53 11.61
N ARG A 163 11.96 5.64 11.27
CA ARG A 163 11.27 4.87 10.26
C ARG A 163 10.97 5.73 9.03
N PRO A 164 11.11 5.19 7.83
CA PRO A 164 10.75 5.91 6.62
C PRO A 164 9.26 5.78 6.30
N CYS A 165 8.75 6.78 5.57
CA CYS A 165 7.58 6.67 4.73
C CYS A 165 8.01 6.82 3.29
N VAL A 166 7.67 5.86 2.44
CA VAL A 166 7.79 6.00 0.98
C VAL A 166 6.44 6.43 0.43
N TRP A 167 6.46 7.37 -0.50
CA TRP A 167 5.25 7.89 -1.11
C TRP A 167 5.36 8.00 -2.63
N ALA A 168 4.22 7.92 -3.30
CA ALA A 168 4.07 8.13 -4.73
C ALA A 168 2.84 8.98 -5.05
N LYS A 169 2.99 9.88 -6.00
CA LYS A 169 1.91 10.60 -6.66
C LYS A 169 1.68 9.95 -8.00
N LEU A 170 0.54 9.34 -8.15
CA LEU A 170 0.21 8.49 -9.29
C LEU A 170 -0.96 9.08 -10.07
N GLN A 171 -0.92 8.96 -11.38
CA GLN A 171 -2.04 9.27 -12.28
C GLN A 171 -2.62 7.95 -12.80
N HIS A 172 -3.92 7.76 -12.60
CA HIS A 172 -4.66 6.64 -13.19
C HIS A 172 -4.77 6.82 -14.70
N ASN A 173 -4.24 5.87 -15.48
CA ASN A 173 -4.03 6.01 -16.92
C ASN A 173 -5.34 6.23 -17.70
N GLN A 174 -6.39 5.50 -17.35
CA GLN A 174 -7.67 5.59 -18.06
C GLN A 174 -8.42 6.90 -17.78
N THR A 175 -8.40 7.38 -16.51
CA THR A 175 -9.25 8.51 -16.10
C THR A 175 -8.51 9.83 -15.95
N GLY A 176 -7.18 9.80 -15.95
CA GLY A 176 -6.33 10.96 -15.65
C GLY A 176 -6.41 11.46 -14.20
N LYS A 177 -7.17 10.78 -13.33
CA LYS A 177 -7.25 11.14 -11.91
C LYS A 177 -5.91 10.92 -11.23
N ILE A 178 -5.62 11.77 -10.24
CA ILE A 178 -4.38 11.71 -9.48
C ILE A 178 -4.70 11.29 -8.05
N LEU A 179 -3.83 10.46 -7.46
CA LEU A 179 -3.85 10.11 -6.05
C LEU A 179 -2.44 10.17 -5.45
N TYR A 180 -2.37 10.33 -4.14
CA TYR A 180 -1.16 10.09 -3.36
C TYR A 180 -1.29 8.76 -2.64
N PHE A 181 -0.20 7.98 -2.65
CA PHE A 181 -0.11 6.72 -1.95
C PHE A 181 1.11 6.72 -1.03
N PHE A 182 0.93 6.31 0.22
CA PHE A 182 1.94 6.29 1.25
C PHE A 182 2.06 4.87 1.82
N SER A 183 3.29 4.35 1.92
CA SER A 183 3.58 3.09 2.60
C SER A 183 4.41 3.37 3.83
N VAL A 184 3.99 2.85 4.99
CA VAL A 184 4.60 3.09 6.30
C VAL A 184 4.79 1.80 7.11
N HIS A 185 5.74 1.85 8.05
CA HIS A 185 5.92 0.84 9.08
C HIS A 185 6.31 1.56 10.38
N PHE A 186 5.37 1.72 11.32
CA PHE A 186 5.63 2.42 12.58
C PHE A 186 6.43 1.55 13.55
N VAL A 187 7.13 2.19 14.49
CA VAL A 187 7.86 1.46 15.51
C VAL A 187 6.91 0.66 16.41
N VAL A 188 7.35 -0.54 16.80
CA VAL A 188 6.57 -1.42 17.69
C VAL A 188 6.42 -0.77 19.08
N PRO A 189 5.22 -0.69 19.66
CA PRO A 189 5.00 -0.07 20.98
C PRO A 189 5.79 -0.72 22.13
N SER A 190 6.18 -1.99 22.00
CA SER A 190 7.05 -2.66 22.96
C SER A 190 8.49 -2.11 22.96
N ILE A 191 8.91 -1.44 21.89
CA ILE A 191 10.19 -0.73 21.79
C ILE A 191 10.02 0.71 22.28
N SER A 192 9.00 1.41 21.76
CA SER A 192 8.64 2.76 22.18
C SER A 192 7.18 3.06 21.85
N LYS A 193 6.35 3.21 22.88
CA LYS A 193 4.94 3.57 22.73
C LYS A 193 4.80 5.02 22.25
N GLU A 194 5.59 5.91 22.81
CA GLU A 194 5.66 7.32 22.42
C GLU A 194 6.18 7.46 20.98
N GLY A 195 7.19 6.67 20.63
CA GLY A 195 7.74 6.63 19.26
C GLY A 195 6.71 6.14 18.23
N ASN A 196 5.85 5.20 18.59
CA ASN A 196 4.77 4.74 17.70
C ASN A 196 3.78 5.88 17.38
N ALA A 197 3.30 6.58 18.42
CA ALA A 197 2.41 7.73 18.25
C ALA A 197 3.10 8.88 17.47
N PHE A 198 4.37 9.12 17.75
CA PHE A 198 5.19 10.12 17.07
C PHE A 198 5.39 9.81 15.58
N ASN A 199 5.59 8.53 15.23
CA ASN A 199 5.62 8.11 13.81
C ASN A 199 4.30 8.43 13.10
N ALA A 200 3.17 8.14 13.74
CA ALA A 200 1.85 8.42 13.18
C ALA A 200 1.61 9.92 12.98
N GLU A 201 1.98 10.75 13.96
CA GLU A 201 1.87 12.21 13.87
C GLU A 201 2.69 12.77 12.69
N ASN A 202 3.96 12.37 12.59
CA ASN A 202 4.81 12.82 11.48
C ASN A 202 4.35 12.28 10.12
N CYS A 203 3.82 11.05 10.07
CA CYS A 203 3.20 10.53 8.87
C CYS A 203 2.09 11.46 8.36
N VAL A 204 1.16 11.81 9.24
CA VAL A 204 0.01 12.66 8.90
C VAL A 204 0.44 14.07 8.51
N VAL A 205 1.31 14.70 9.29
CA VAL A 205 1.77 16.08 9.04
C VAL A 205 2.44 16.16 7.67
N HIS A 206 3.39 15.28 7.37
CA HIS A 206 4.12 15.32 6.11
C HIS A 206 3.26 14.90 4.91
N ALA A 207 2.33 13.95 5.09
CA ALA A 207 1.37 13.62 4.04
C ALA A 207 0.48 14.83 3.70
N GLN A 208 0.00 15.56 4.71
CA GLN A 208 -0.81 16.76 4.50
C GLN A 208 -0.01 17.88 3.82
N GLU A 209 1.24 18.08 4.17
CA GLU A 209 2.14 19.05 3.52
C GLU A 209 2.38 18.71 2.04
N LEU A 210 2.64 17.44 1.72
CA LEU A 210 2.84 16.98 0.34
C LEU A 210 1.59 17.15 -0.53
N ILE A 211 0.42 16.83 0.02
CA ILE A 211 -0.85 16.96 -0.70
C ILE A 211 -1.23 18.44 -0.83
N GLY A 212 -0.90 19.25 0.17
CA GLY A 212 -1.25 20.66 0.27
C GLY A 212 -2.75 20.88 0.39
N SER A 213 -3.22 22.05 -0.04
CA SER A 213 -4.64 22.44 -0.01
C SER A 213 -5.49 21.76 -1.10
N LYS A 214 -4.88 20.98 -1.99
CA LYS A 214 -5.57 20.31 -3.08
C LYS A 214 -6.41 19.16 -2.55
N LYS A 215 -7.62 19.02 -3.07
CA LYS A 215 -8.50 17.87 -2.78
C LYS A 215 -8.09 16.65 -3.63
N ILE A 216 -6.82 16.25 -3.54
CA ILE A 216 -6.33 15.05 -4.20
C ILE A 216 -6.54 13.88 -3.24
N PRO A 217 -7.21 12.81 -3.68
CA PRO A 217 -7.37 11.59 -2.89
C PRO A 217 -6.02 11.04 -2.42
N SER A 218 -6.01 10.44 -1.25
CA SER A 218 -4.80 9.86 -0.69
C SER A 218 -5.09 8.59 0.10
N ILE A 219 -4.12 7.69 0.10
CA ILE A 219 -4.18 6.39 0.77
C ILE A 219 -2.91 6.24 1.59
N ILE A 220 -3.05 5.92 2.88
CA ILE A 220 -1.93 5.52 3.73
C ILE A 220 -2.12 4.05 4.06
N VAL A 221 -1.15 3.22 3.71
CA VAL A 221 -1.17 1.79 4.03
C VAL A 221 0.07 1.40 4.84
N GLY A 222 -0.04 0.34 5.61
CA GLY A 222 1.13 -0.23 6.25
C GLY A 222 0.85 -0.93 7.58
N ASP A 223 1.94 -1.41 8.16
CA ASP A 223 1.97 -1.91 9.51
C ASP A 223 2.12 -0.73 10.48
N PHE A 224 1.01 -0.31 11.08
CA PHE A 224 1.02 0.76 12.08
C PHE A 224 1.53 0.27 13.43
N ASN A 225 1.72 -1.04 13.60
CA ASN A 225 2.01 -1.64 14.89
C ASN A 225 1.04 -1.17 16.00
N ALA A 226 -0.17 -0.81 15.59
CA ALA A 226 -1.22 -0.24 16.44
C ALA A 226 -2.59 -0.69 15.91
N ALA A 227 -3.41 -1.26 16.77
CA ALA A 227 -4.81 -1.55 16.46
C ALA A 227 -5.71 -0.35 16.81
N LYS A 228 -6.97 -0.37 16.39
CA LYS A 228 -8.00 0.62 16.75
C LYS A 228 -8.01 0.87 18.26
N GLY A 229 -8.00 2.13 18.65
CA GLY A 229 -7.91 2.57 20.05
C GLY A 229 -6.48 2.71 20.60
N ALA A 230 -5.46 2.37 19.81
CA ALA A 230 -4.07 2.65 20.16
C ALA A 230 -3.61 3.99 19.56
N PRO A 231 -2.73 4.76 20.25
CA PRO A 231 -2.37 6.11 19.81
C PRO A 231 -1.87 6.21 18.37
N GLY A 232 -1.07 5.24 17.89
CA GLY A 232 -0.57 5.26 16.51
C GLY A 232 -1.67 5.14 15.46
N TYR A 233 -2.69 4.31 15.72
CA TYR A 233 -3.88 4.21 14.85
C TYR A 233 -4.77 5.45 14.96
N ASP A 234 -5.13 5.82 16.20
CA ASP A 234 -6.07 6.92 16.47
C ASP A 234 -5.54 8.25 15.95
N THR A 235 -4.22 8.47 15.98
CA THR A 235 -3.59 9.67 15.42
C THR A 235 -3.84 9.80 13.92
N VAL A 236 -3.81 8.71 13.16
CA VAL A 236 -4.06 8.75 11.71
C VAL A 236 -5.54 9.03 11.41
N VAL A 237 -6.45 8.29 12.06
CA VAL A 237 -7.88 8.34 11.73
C VAL A 237 -8.61 9.53 12.35
N ASN A 238 -8.16 10.07 13.48
CA ASN A 238 -8.78 11.21 14.14
C ASN A 238 -8.41 12.57 13.54
N THR A 239 -7.63 12.59 12.47
CA THR A 239 -7.33 13.84 11.72
C THR A 239 -8.55 14.44 11.04
N GLY A 240 -9.61 13.67 10.88
CA GLY A 240 -10.79 14.02 10.08
C GLY A 240 -10.55 13.96 8.56
N ARG A 241 -9.33 13.57 8.14
CA ARG A 241 -8.99 13.40 6.73
C ARG A 241 -9.02 11.93 6.32
N TRP A 242 -8.38 11.05 7.08
CA TRP A 242 -8.32 9.62 6.79
C TRP A 242 -9.24 8.82 7.69
N TYR A 243 -9.79 7.75 7.14
CA TYR A 243 -10.56 6.75 7.86
C TYR A 243 -10.13 5.35 7.41
N ASP A 244 -10.29 4.35 8.24
CA ASP A 244 -9.87 2.98 7.95
C ASP A 244 -10.93 2.26 7.11
N ALA A 245 -10.50 1.62 6.01
CA ALA A 245 -11.39 0.93 5.08
C ALA A 245 -12.08 -0.28 5.73
N TYR A 246 -11.36 -1.03 6.58
CA TYR A 246 -11.93 -2.15 7.30
C TYR A 246 -13.00 -1.70 8.29
N ASP A 247 -12.71 -0.67 9.09
CA ASP A 247 -13.66 -0.17 10.07
C ASP A 247 -14.94 0.35 9.41
N ALA A 248 -14.82 1.10 8.32
CA ALA A 248 -15.97 1.61 7.58
C ALA A 248 -16.87 0.48 7.08
N LEU A 249 -16.30 -0.53 6.41
CA LEU A 249 -17.08 -1.66 5.89
C LEU A 249 -17.63 -2.57 7.00
N LYS A 250 -16.95 -2.67 8.13
CA LYS A 250 -17.44 -3.38 9.31
C LYS A 250 -18.66 -2.68 9.92
N GLU A 251 -18.60 -1.36 10.07
CA GLU A 251 -19.71 -0.54 10.58
C GLU A 251 -20.92 -0.57 9.65
N GLU A 252 -20.70 -0.66 8.34
CA GLU A 252 -21.75 -0.86 7.34
C GLU A 252 -22.32 -2.29 7.29
N GLY A 253 -21.71 -3.24 8.01
CA GLY A 253 -22.13 -4.65 8.03
C GLY A 253 -21.81 -5.40 6.73
N VAL A 254 -20.87 -4.93 5.94
CA VAL A 254 -20.47 -5.54 4.66
C VAL A 254 -19.54 -6.72 4.85
N LEU A 255 -18.70 -6.69 5.89
CA LEU A 255 -17.70 -7.73 6.13
C LEU A 255 -18.30 -9.00 6.71
N SER A 256 -17.77 -10.15 6.28
CA SER A 256 -18.17 -11.46 6.82
C SER A 256 -17.74 -11.62 8.29
N SER A 257 -18.36 -12.58 8.98
CA SER A 257 -17.97 -12.94 10.35
C SER A 257 -16.54 -13.51 10.41
N GLU A 258 -16.10 -14.19 9.37
CA GLU A 258 -14.70 -14.67 9.24
C GLU A 258 -13.73 -13.50 9.16
N GLU A 259 -14.04 -12.47 8.34
CA GLU A 259 -13.18 -11.30 8.20
C GLU A 259 -13.11 -10.50 9.50
N THR A 260 -14.25 -10.35 10.21
CA THR A 260 -14.31 -9.57 11.45
C THR A 260 -13.85 -10.34 12.69
N GLY A 261 -13.69 -11.67 12.60
CA GLY A 261 -13.30 -12.53 13.71
C GLY A 261 -11.79 -12.58 13.99
N TRP A 262 -10.95 -12.13 13.06
CA TRP A 262 -9.50 -12.30 13.13
C TRP A 262 -8.73 -11.04 12.78
N GLY A 263 -7.50 -10.93 13.32
CA GLY A 263 -6.55 -9.87 12.97
C GLY A 263 -5.76 -10.15 11.70
N THR A 264 -4.67 -9.39 11.52
CA THR A 264 -3.79 -9.48 10.34
C THR A 264 -2.47 -10.19 10.65
N CYS A 265 -2.22 -10.58 11.90
CA CYS A 265 -1.03 -11.35 12.28
C CYS A 265 -1.36 -12.82 12.51
N ASN A 266 -0.41 -13.68 12.21
CA ASN A 266 -0.42 -15.09 12.59
C ASN A 266 0.79 -15.40 13.50
N ASP A 267 0.71 -16.46 14.29
CA ASP A 267 1.81 -16.90 15.15
C ASP A 267 2.79 -17.83 14.44
N LYS A 268 2.62 -17.99 13.12
CA LYS A 268 3.43 -18.82 12.23
C LYS A 268 3.29 -20.33 12.42
N THR A 269 2.53 -20.76 13.43
CA THR A 269 2.34 -22.17 13.77
C THR A 269 1.04 -22.76 13.26
N GLU A 270 0.25 -22.02 12.48
CA GLU A 270 -1.05 -22.42 11.94
C GLU A 270 -2.18 -22.62 12.97
N ALA A 271 -1.83 -22.71 14.25
CA ALA A 271 -2.79 -23.06 15.28
C ALA A 271 -3.56 -21.86 15.85
N LYS A 272 -3.02 -20.67 15.72
CA LYS A 272 -3.61 -19.48 16.32
C LYS A 272 -3.41 -18.26 15.44
N TRP A 273 -4.47 -17.76 14.90
CA TRP A 273 -4.50 -16.42 14.35
C TRP A 273 -4.65 -15.41 15.48
N SER A 274 -3.94 -14.29 15.36
CA SER A 274 -4.08 -13.19 16.31
C SER A 274 -5.39 -12.44 16.05
N TYR A 275 -6.01 -11.91 17.13
CA TYR A 275 -7.06 -10.90 17.00
C TYR A 275 -6.50 -9.50 16.78
N TRP A 276 -5.19 -9.34 16.90
CA TRP A 276 -4.50 -8.08 16.71
C TRP A 276 -4.42 -7.71 15.23
N ARG A 277 -4.82 -6.49 14.92
CA ARG A 277 -4.89 -5.95 13.54
C ARG A 277 -4.03 -4.69 13.47
N PRO A 278 -2.72 -4.80 13.25
CA PRO A 278 -1.80 -3.67 13.11
C PRO A 278 -1.70 -3.14 11.68
N ASP A 279 -2.12 -3.92 10.66
CA ASP A 279 -2.04 -3.58 9.26
C ASP A 279 -3.31 -2.85 8.82
N HIS A 280 -3.14 -1.71 8.16
CA HIS A 280 -4.24 -0.81 7.81
C HIS A 280 -4.18 -0.33 6.36
N ILE A 281 -5.37 -0.06 5.81
CA ILE A 281 -5.59 0.71 4.58
C ILE A 281 -6.47 1.90 4.97
N THR A 282 -5.87 3.07 5.12
CA THR A 282 -6.61 4.29 5.47
C THR A 282 -6.80 5.18 4.25
N LEU A 283 -8.00 5.72 4.12
CA LEU A 283 -8.51 6.37 2.92
C LEU A 283 -8.87 7.83 3.22
N ASP A 284 -8.53 8.73 2.31
CA ASP A 284 -9.11 10.07 2.25
C ASP A 284 -10.59 10.00 1.90
N GLY A 285 -11.42 10.85 2.49
CA GLY A 285 -12.88 10.85 2.35
C GLY A 285 -13.46 10.95 0.93
N ASN A 286 -12.62 11.11 -0.09
CA ASN A 286 -13.04 11.07 -1.51
C ASN A 286 -12.98 9.67 -2.13
N LEU A 287 -12.36 8.71 -1.43
CA LEU A 287 -12.31 7.31 -1.81
C LEU A 287 -13.39 6.55 -1.05
N VAL A 288 -13.98 5.53 -1.68
CA VAL A 288 -15.03 4.74 -1.05
C VAL A 288 -14.64 3.27 -1.11
N PRO A 289 -14.45 2.58 0.03
CA PRO A 289 -14.18 1.15 0.02
C PRO A 289 -15.43 0.39 -0.44
N ILE A 290 -15.21 -0.66 -1.24
CA ILE A 290 -16.26 -1.53 -1.76
C ILE A 290 -16.16 -2.91 -1.13
N SER A 291 -14.93 -3.40 -0.98
CA SER A 291 -14.62 -4.67 -0.37
C SER A 291 -13.33 -4.57 0.45
N PHE A 292 -13.16 -5.49 1.39
CA PHE A 292 -11.94 -5.67 2.15
C PHE A 292 -11.73 -7.15 2.44
N GLN A 293 -10.49 -7.61 2.33
CA GLN A 293 -10.12 -9.00 2.58
C GLN A 293 -8.76 -9.08 3.28
N THR A 294 -8.68 -9.91 4.31
CA THR A 294 -7.43 -10.41 4.86
C THR A 294 -7.12 -11.75 4.21
N VAL A 295 -6.05 -11.82 3.40
CA VAL A 295 -5.75 -12.99 2.56
C VAL A 295 -4.94 -14.00 3.35
N ARG A 296 -5.52 -15.19 3.58
CA ARG A 296 -4.99 -16.27 4.43
C ARG A 296 -4.61 -17.49 3.60
N THR A 297 -3.93 -17.25 2.47
CA THR A 297 -3.49 -18.31 1.55
C THR A 297 -2.11 -18.83 1.93
N LYS A 298 -1.94 -20.14 1.90
CA LYS A 298 -0.66 -20.82 2.09
C LYS A 298 0.02 -21.09 0.77
N TYR A 299 1.34 -21.07 0.77
CA TYR A 299 2.18 -21.37 -0.38
C TYR A 299 3.22 -22.41 -0.03
N PRO A 300 3.70 -23.21 -1.00
CA PRO A 300 4.85 -24.07 -0.79
C PRO A 300 6.11 -23.22 -0.60
N THR A 301 6.86 -23.53 0.44
CA THR A 301 8.20 -22.98 0.67
C THR A 301 9.26 -23.89 0.03
N ALA A 302 10.54 -23.47 0.05
CA ALA A 302 11.63 -24.19 -0.62
C ALA A 302 11.81 -25.64 -0.15
N ASP A 303 11.35 -25.98 1.06
CA ASP A 303 11.34 -27.35 1.59
C ASP A 303 10.07 -28.16 1.22
N GLY A 304 9.15 -27.56 0.45
CA GLY A 304 7.93 -28.19 -0.02
C GLY A 304 6.78 -28.20 0.99
N THR A 305 6.95 -27.60 2.16
CA THR A 305 5.85 -27.47 3.14
C THR A 305 4.93 -26.31 2.80
N MET A 306 3.64 -26.42 3.19
CA MET A 306 2.63 -25.39 2.94
C MET A 306 2.54 -24.44 4.12
N HIS A 307 2.97 -23.20 3.93
CA HIS A 307 3.02 -22.20 5.00
C HIS A 307 2.48 -20.85 4.56
N TYR A 308 2.15 -20.02 5.54
CA TYR A 308 1.95 -18.58 5.29
C TYR A 308 3.32 -17.93 5.00
N PRO A 309 3.47 -17.15 3.93
CA PRO A 309 4.76 -16.59 3.53
C PRO A 309 5.35 -15.59 4.53
N SER A 310 4.49 -14.97 5.37
CA SER A 310 4.86 -14.00 6.41
C SER A 310 4.11 -14.30 7.70
N ASP A 311 4.53 -13.70 8.81
CA ASP A 311 3.77 -13.66 10.07
C ASP A 311 2.65 -12.60 10.06
N HIS A 312 2.56 -11.85 8.98
CA HIS A 312 1.42 -11.02 8.67
C HIS A 312 0.63 -11.62 7.50
N PHE A 313 -0.68 -11.42 7.52
CA PHE A 313 -1.53 -11.64 6.36
C PHE A 313 -1.62 -10.36 5.55
N PRO A 314 -1.46 -10.42 4.21
CA PRO A 314 -1.75 -9.25 3.39
C PRO A 314 -3.21 -8.86 3.50
N ILE A 315 -3.46 -7.58 3.45
CA ILE A 315 -4.80 -6.99 3.39
C ILE A 315 -5.01 -6.31 2.04
N VAL A 316 -6.21 -6.45 1.52
CA VAL A 316 -6.61 -5.90 0.21
C VAL A 316 -7.96 -5.22 0.31
N ALA A 317 -8.11 -4.09 -0.33
CA ALA A 317 -9.38 -3.39 -0.49
C ALA A 317 -9.64 -3.03 -1.95
N GLU A 318 -10.86 -3.19 -2.42
CA GLU A 318 -11.31 -2.55 -3.64
C GLU A 318 -11.94 -1.21 -3.31
N LEU A 319 -11.50 -0.18 -4.03
CA LEU A 319 -11.89 1.19 -3.77
C LEU A 319 -12.53 1.80 -5.00
N ARG A 320 -13.63 2.51 -4.81
CA ARG A 320 -14.18 3.38 -5.84
C ARG A 320 -13.40 4.71 -5.82
N PHE A 321 -12.85 5.00 -6.98
CA PHE A 321 -11.93 6.12 -7.19
C PHE A 321 -12.47 7.13 -8.19
#